data_f68a79b1b13bf2f1e89af7cc5eb922f9
#
_entry.id   f68a79b1b13bf2f1e89af7cc5eb922f9
#
_cell.length_a   1.000
_cell.length_b   1.000
_cell.length_c   1.000
_cell.angle_alpha   90.00
_cell.angle_beta   90.00
_cell.angle_gamma   90.00
#
_symmetry.space_group_name_H-M   'P 1'
#
loop_
_entity.id
_entity.type
_entity.pdbx_description
1 polymer ?
#
loop_
_entity_poly.entity_id
_entity_poly.type
_entity_poly.pdbx_seq_one_letter_code
_entity_poly.pdbx_strand_id
1 'polypeptide(L)'
;MKIIVPIILFLGVVVFWYFINRNINKSPEIGPVSNSSIQNEDANGTAKEFGFENKGLKTNTTKLSIPFEKILDGGPGKDGIPALTNPKFVSVKEASKNTKDDVDGIVVTSQNTVKFYPYNIMVWHEIVNDVVGDKALAITFCPLCGSAIVFDAEINGKAEQFGVSGKLYESNLLMYDKSTESLW
;
A
#
# COMPACT_ATOMS: atom_id res chain seq x y z
N MET A 1 -24.40 -60.75 1.11
CA MET A 1 -24.92 -59.41 1.34
C MET A 1 -24.20 -58.46 0.38
N LYS A 2 -24.84 -58.10 -0.74
CA LYS A 2 -24.21 -57.21 -1.79
C LYS A 2 -24.55 -55.77 -1.43
N ILE A 3 -23.51 -54.96 -1.16
CA ILE A 3 -23.65 -53.53 -0.91
C ILE A 3 -23.70 -52.84 -2.28
N ILE A 4 -24.88 -52.30 -2.62
CA ILE A 4 -25.05 -51.45 -3.79
C ILE A 4 -24.66 -50.02 -3.32
N VAL A 5 -23.45 -49.56 -3.68
CA VAL A 5 -23.04 -48.18 -3.51
C VAL A 5 -23.76 -47.35 -4.58
N PRO A 6 -24.50 -46.27 -4.23
CA PRO A 6 -25.25 -45.53 -5.23
C PRO A 6 -24.31 -44.72 -6.13
N ILE A 7 -24.26 -45.09 -7.40
CA ILE A 7 -23.56 -44.38 -8.49
C ILE A 7 -24.02 -42.92 -8.65
N ILE A 8 -25.15 -42.54 -8.06
CA ILE A 8 -25.75 -41.20 -8.15
C ILE A 8 -24.89 -40.12 -7.45
N LEU A 9 -24.11 -40.47 -6.41
CA LEU A 9 -23.24 -39.51 -5.69
C LEU A 9 -22.03 -39.08 -6.54
N PHE A 10 -21.56 -39.94 -7.44
CA PHE A 10 -20.38 -39.61 -8.29
C PHE A 10 -20.72 -38.66 -9.43
N LEU A 11 -21.94 -38.76 -10.01
CA LEU A 11 -22.41 -37.88 -11.08
C LEU A 11 -22.59 -36.42 -10.58
N GLY A 12 -23.09 -36.24 -9.36
CA GLY A 12 -23.28 -34.91 -8.76
C GLY A 12 -21.96 -34.13 -8.56
N VAL A 13 -20.91 -34.84 -8.14
CA VAL A 13 -19.59 -34.22 -7.88
C VAL A 13 -18.92 -33.84 -9.22
N VAL A 14 -19.04 -34.66 -10.25
CA VAL A 14 -18.44 -34.37 -11.57
C VAL A 14 -19.16 -33.21 -12.27
N VAL A 15 -20.50 -33.13 -12.18
CA VAL A 15 -21.28 -32.02 -12.74
C VAL A 15 -20.97 -30.71 -11.97
N PHE A 16 -20.90 -30.77 -10.65
CA PHE A 16 -20.54 -29.62 -9.83
C PHE A 16 -19.12 -29.11 -10.11
N TRP A 17 -18.15 -30.02 -10.26
CA TRP A 17 -16.77 -29.68 -10.63
C TRP A 17 -16.68 -29.10 -12.04
N TYR A 18 -17.47 -29.61 -13.00
CA TYR A 18 -17.55 -29.09 -14.37
C TYR A 18 -18.13 -27.67 -14.39
N PHE A 19 -19.16 -27.36 -13.60
CA PHE A 19 -19.75 -26.03 -13.51
C PHE A 19 -18.83 -25.02 -12.85
N ILE A 20 -18.09 -25.41 -11.80
CA ILE A 20 -17.10 -24.56 -11.16
C ILE A 20 -15.96 -24.24 -12.14
N ASN A 21 -15.41 -25.26 -12.81
CA ASN A 21 -14.29 -25.06 -13.73
C ASN A 21 -14.66 -24.23 -14.97
N ARG A 22 -15.91 -24.26 -15.39
CA ARG A 22 -16.40 -23.45 -16.51
C ARG A 22 -16.58 -21.97 -16.16
N ASN A 23 -16.85 -21.65 -14.89
CA ASN A 23 -16.95 -20.27 -14.41
C ASN A 23 -15.60 -19.64 -14.08
N ILE A 24 -14.60 -20.43 -13.68
CA ILE A 24 -13.26 -19.93 -13.38
C ILE A 24 -12.48 -19.56 -14.64
N ASN A 25 -12.78 -20.20 -15.79
CA ASN A 25 -12.10 -19.94 -17.06
C ASN A 25 -12.74 -18.85 -17.93
N LYS A 26 -13.77 -18.16 -17.46
CA LYS A 26 -14.21 -16.91 -18.06
C LYS A 26 -13.42 -15.76 -17.46
N SER A 27 -12.23 -15.51 -18.00
CA SER A 27 -11.62 -14.19 -17.90
C SER A 27 -12.63 -13.18 -18.45
N PRO A 28 -12.91 -12.05 -17.75
CA PRO A 28 -13.68 -10.99 -18.37
C PRO A 28 -12.92 -10.57 -19.63
N GLU A 29 -13.54 -10.73 -20.80
CA GLU A 29 -13.05 -10.10 -22.03
C GLU A 29 -13.10 -8.60 -21.78
N ILE A 30 -11.93 -8.01 -21.53
CA ILE A 30 -11.75 -6.57 -21.59
C ILE A 30 -11.85 -6.25 -23.07
N GLY A 31 -13.02 -5.79 -23.50
CA GLY A 31 -13.22 -5.29 -24.85
C GLY A 31 -12.16 -4.23 -25.17
N PRO A 32 -11.81 -4.03 -26.46
CA PRO A 32 -10.82 -3.05 -26.84
C PRO A 32 -11.26 -1.68 -26.31
N VAL A 33 -10.44 -1.10 -25.41
CA VAL A 33 -10.59 0.27 -24.96
C VAL A 33 -10.46 1.13 -26.21
N SER A 34 -11.56 1.72 -26.65
CA SER A 34 -11.57 2.64 -27.78
C SER A 34 -10.67 3.83 -27.43
N ASN A 35 -9.56 3.95 -28.15
CA ASN A 35 -8.66 5.11 -28.12
C ASN A 35 -9.35 6.37 -28.72
N SER A 36 -10.43 6.83 -28.14
CA SER A 36 -11.11 8.04 -28.61
C SER A 36 -11.26 9.09 -27.52
N SER A 37 -10.14 9.46 -26.89
CA SER A 37 -10.06 10.72 -26.12
C SER A 37 -8.62 11.17 -25.82
N ILE A 38 -7.70 10.94 -26.77
CA ILE A 38 -6.40 11.59 -26.75
C ILE A 38 -6.39 12.57 -27.92
N GLN A 39 -6.97 13.73 -27.75
CA GLN A 39 -6.68 14.95 -28.53
C GLN A 39 -7.21 16.13 -27.75
N ASN A 40 -6.32 16.78 -27.01
CA ASN A 40 -6.27 18.24 -26.83
C ASN A 40 -4.97 18.55 -26.09
N GLU A 41 -3.89 18.65 -26.85
CA GLU A 41 -2.67 19.33 -26.42
C GLU A 41 -2.96 20.84 -26.47
N ASP A 42 -3.20 21.46 -25.33
CA ASP A 42 -3.01 22.89 -25.21
C ASP A 42 -1.53 23.14 -24.99
N ALA A 43 -0.95 24.03 -25.80
CA ALA A 43 0.46 24.40 -25.82
C ALA A 43 0.98 25.04 -24.50
N ASN A 44 0.39 24.78 -23.38
CA ASN A 44 0.73 25.36 -22.09
C ASN A 44 0.90 24.35 -20.97
N GLY A 45 1.48 23.17 -21.26
CA GLY A 45 2.10 22.22 -20.33
C GLY A 45 1.61 22.15 -18.88
N THR A 46 0.36 22.50 -18.59
CA THR A 46 -0.21 22.35 -17.27
C THR A 46 -0.88 20.99 -17.15
N ALA A 47 -0.34 20.16 -16.28
CA ALA A 47 -0.81 18.82 -15.91
C ALA A 47 -2.24 18.83 -15.34
N LYS A 48 -3.22 19.30 -16.09
CA LYS A 48 -4.59 19.51 -15.64
C LYS A 48 -5.55 18.40 -16.03
N GLU A 49 -5.07 17.38 -16.77
CA GLU A 49 -5.98 16.43 -17.42
C GLU A 49 -5.96 14.99 -16.88
N PHE A 50 -5.10 14.66 -15.89
CA PHE A 50 -5.02 13.28 -15.36
C PHE A 50 -5.14 13.19 -13.84
N GLY A 51 -6.17 13.75 -13.23
CA GLY A 51 -6.55 13.39 -11.85
C GLY A 51 -5.53 13.67 -10.74
N PHE A 52 -4.31 14.13 -11.05
CA PHE A 52 -3.33 14.52 -10.05
C PHE A 52 -3.64 15.93 -9.53
N GLU A 53 -4.50 16.00 -8.56
CA GLU A 53 -4.60 17.24 -7.76
C GLU A 53 -3.43 17.29 -6.80
N ASN A 54 -2.68 18.36 -6.81
CA ASN A 54 -1.48 18.56 -5.99
C ASN A 54 -1.78 18.56 -4.48
N LYS A 55 -3.02 18.84 -4.07
CA LYS A 55 -3.53 18.75 -2.67
C LYS A 55 -2.51 19.15 -1.59
N GLY A 56 -1.74 20.23 -1.86
CA GLY A 56 -0.74 20.76 -0.92
C GLY A 56 0.69 20.25 -1.09
N LEU A 57 0.95 19.31 -2.00
CA LEU A 57 2.31 18.90 -2.36
C LEU A 57 3.00 19.95 -3.23
N LYS A 58 4.30 20.16 -3.01
CA LYS A 58 5.16 21.02 -3.82
C LYS A 58 6.12 20.22 -4.72
N THR A 59 5.76 18.97 -4.97
CA THR A 59 6.53 18.04 -5.78
C THR A 59 6.82 18.61 -7.18
N ASN A 60 8.05 18.48 -7.62
CA ASN A 60 8.44 18.87 -8.98
C ASN A 60 7.96 17.83 -10.00
N THR A 61 6.89 18.12 -10.69
CA THR A 61 6.27 17.22 -11.66
C THR A 61 6.97 17.18 -13.03
N THR A 62 8.07 17.92 -13.21
CA THR A 62 8.87 17.86 -14.47
C THR A 62 9.95 16.80 -14.43
N LYS A 63 10.24 16.21 -13.26
CA LYS A 63 11.21 15.13 -13.06
C LYS A 63 10.48 13.90 -12.57
N LEU A 64 10.20 12.98 -13.47
CA LEU A 64 9.42 11.78 -13.20
C LEU A 64 10.25 10.54 -13.54
N SER A 65 10.23 9.55 -12.63
CA SER A 65 10.75 8.20 -12.87
C SER A 65 9.64 7.19 -13.14
N ILE A 66 8.38 7.59 -12.93
CA ILE A 66 7.18 6.78 -13.16
C ILE A 66 6.19 7.56 -14.03
N PRO A 67 5.31 6.88 -14.78
CA PRO A 67 4.26 7.53 -15.55
C PRO A 67 3.29 8.30 -14.64
N PHE A 68 3.18 9.59 -14.86
CA PHE A 68 2.39 10.50 -14.01
C PHE A 68 0.90 10.15 -14.00
N GLU A 69 0.38 9.73 -15.14
CA GLU A 69 -1.01 9.30 -15.34
C GLU A 69 -1.40 8.05 -14.55
N LYS A 70 -0.41 7.30 -14.03
CA LYS A 70 -0.64 6.13 -13.18
C LYS A 70 -0.66 6.46 -11.69
N ILE A 71 -0.37 7.69 -11.30
CA ILE A 71 -0.47 8.13 -9.92
C ILE A 71 -1.95 8.41 -9.61
N LEU A 72 -2.49 7.65 -8.66
CA LEU A 72 -3.88 7.73 -8.25
C LEU A 72 -4.02 8.57 -6.97
N ASP A 73 -5.20 9.16 -6.81
CA ASP A 73 -5.57 9.83 -5.56
C ASP A 73 -6.07 8.79 -4.55
N GLY A 74 -5.45 8.76 -3.37
CA GLY A 74 -5.81 7.86 -2.26
C GLY A 74 -6.82 8.45 -1.28
N GLY A 75 -7.28 9.69 -1.49
CA GLY A 75 -8.28 10.36 -0.67
C GLY A 75 -7.76 11.60 0.05
N PRO A 76 -7.36 11.55 1.32
CA PRO A 76 -6.86 12.72 2.03
C PRO A 76 -5.58 13.23 1.36
N GLY A 77 -5.47 14.56 1.22
CA GLY A 77 -4.27 15.17 0.64
C GLY A 77 -3.04 15.02 1.53
N LYS A 78 -1.99 15.78 1.21
CA LYS A 78 -0.74 15.79 1.98
C LYS A 78 -1.00 15.93 3.48
N ASP A 79 -0.45 14.99 4.26
CA ASP A 79 -0.58 14.90 5.73
C ASP A 79 -2.03 14.87 6.26
N GLY A 80 -3.01 14.61 5.40
CA GLY A 80 -4.38 14.34 5.83
C GLY A 80 -4.48 13.10 6.74
N ILE A 81 -3.51 12.17 6.58
CA ILE A 81 -3.20 11.12 7.55
C ILE A 81 -1.82 11.48 8.13
N PRO A 82 -1.71 11.74 9.44
CA PRO A 82 -0.46 12.20 10.03
C PRO A 82 0.54 11.04 10.23
N ALA A 83 1.70 11.11 9.59
CA ALA A 83 2.79 10.18 9.85
C ALA A 83 3.32 10.30 11.29
N LEU A 84 3.66 9.16 11.91
CA LEU A 84 4.33 9.14 13.21
C LEU A 84 5.84 9.39 13.04
N THR A 85 6.43 10.08 14.01
CA THR A 85 7.87 10.28 14.08
C THR A 85 8.36 10.00 15.49
N ASN A 86 9.34 9.11 15.63
CA ASN A 86 9.92 8.67 16.91
C ASN A 86 8.83 8.24 17.92
N PRO A 87 7.99 7.25 17.60
CA PRO A 87 6.91 6.82 18.47
C PRO A 87 7.45 6.26 19.79
N LYS A 88 6.66 6.39 20.85
CA LYS A 88 6.98 5.78 22.13
C LYS A 88 6.55 4.31 22.11
N PHE A 89 7.47 3.44 22.50
CA PHE A 89 7.21 2.01 22.65
C PHE A 89 7.02 1.63 24.13
N VAL A 90 6.22 0.63 24.34
CA VAL A 90 6.07 -0.05 25.62
C VAL A 90 6.68 -1.44 25.56
N SER A 91 6.99 -2.04 26.69
CA SER A 91 7.44 -3.44 26.73
C SER A 91 6.31 -4.40 26.30
N VAL A 92 6.67 -5.61 25.83
CA VAL A 92 5.69 -6.67 25.50
C VAL A 92 4.78 -6.95 26.70
N LYS A 93 5.34 -7.00 27.92
CA LYS A 93 4.58 -7.20 29.16
C LYS A 93 3.54 -6.09 29.41
N GLU A 94 3.84 -4.87 29.04
CA GLU A 94 2.90 -3.76 29.18
C GLU A 94 1.84 -3.79 28.08
N ALA A 95 2.26 -4.04 26.85
CA ALA A 95 1.35 -4.15 25.71
C ALA A 95 0.32 -5.26 25.88
N SER A 96 0.70 -6.44 26.42
CA SER A 96 -0.19 -7.59 26.62
C SER A 96 -1.33 -7.35 27.60
N LYS A 97 -1.29 -6.28 28.39
CA LYS A 97 -2.43 -5.91 29.26
C LYS A 97 -3.63 -5.37 28.48
N ASN A 98 -3.38 -4.75 27.30
CA ASN A 98 -4.40 -4.04 26.54
C ASN A 98 -4.45 -4.46 25.07
N THR A 99 -3.57 -5.37 24.65
CA THR A 99 -3.46 -5.85 23.26
C THR A 99 -3.76 -7.34 23.24
N LYS A 100 -4.58 -7.78 22.30
CA LYS A 100 -4.87 -9.21 22.10
C LYS A 100 -3.64 -9.90 21.47
N ASP A 101 -3.54 -11.21 21.68
CA ASP A 101 -2.42 -12.01 21.16
C ASP A 101 -2.46 -12.23 19.65
N ASP A 102 -3.59 -11.93 19.01
CA ASP A 102 -3.87 -12.10 17.58
C ASP A 102 -3.74 -10.79 16.76
N VAL A 103 -3.05 -9.79 17.29
CA VAL A 103 -2.83 -8.52 16.57
C VAL A 103 -1.74 -8.66 15.52
N ASP A 104 -2.13 -8.43 14.27
CA ASP A 104 -1.20 -8.38 13.15
C ASP A 104 -0.41 -7.06 13.11
N GLY A 105 0.80 -7.11 12.52
CA GLY A 105 1.66 -5.95 12.38
C GLY A 105 3.00 -6.26 11.75
N ILE A 106 3.88 -5.26 11.73
CA ILE A 106 5.23 -5.35 11.18
C ILE A 106 6.22 -5.53 12.32
N VAL A 107 7.04 -6.58 12.26
CA VAL A 107 8.20 -6.76 13.15
C VAL A 107 9.44 -6.31 12.41
N VAL A 108 10.19 -5.39 13.00
CA VAL A 108 11.48 -4.93 12.47
C VAL A 108 12.58 -5.30 13.45
N THR A 109 13.62 -5.94 12.95
CA THR A 109 14.79 -6.31 13.74
C THR A 109 16.03 -5.69 13.12
N SER A 110 16.79 -4.94 13.91
CA SER A 110 18.10 -4.41 13.54
C SER A 110 19.03 -4.53 14.74
N GLN A 111 20.20 -5.14 14.53
CA GLN A 111 21.12 -5.49 15.59
C GLN A 111 20.40 -6.25 16.74
N ASN A 112 20.45 -5.75 17.98
CA ASN A 112 19.80 -6.34 19.16
C ASN A 112 18.44 -5.67 19.49
N THR A 113 17.91 -4.86 18.58
CA THR A 113 16.65 -4.13 18.77
C THR A 113 15.56 -4.77 17.94
N VAL A 114 14.44 -5.09 18.59
CA VAL A 114 13.22 -5.59 17.95
C VAL A 114 12.08 -4.64 18.29
N LYS A 115 11.39 -4.15 17.27
CA LYS A 115 10.20 -3.31 17.41
C LYS A 115 9.02 -3.88 16.65
N PHE A 116 7.83 -3.77 17.21
CA PHE A 116 6.57 -4.21 16.62
C PHE A 116 5.67 -3.00 16.35
N TYR A 117 5.18 -2.91 15.13
CA TYR A 117 4.28 -1.84 14.65
C TYR A 117 2.93 -2.46 14.29
N PRO A 118 1.94 -2.40 15.19
CA PRO A 118 0.67 -3.07 14.99
C PRO A 118 -0.18 -2.36 13.92
N TYR A 119 -0.85 -3.14 13.05
CA TYR A 119 -1.66 -2.58 11.96
C TYR A 119 -2.83 -1.73 12.45
N ASN A 120 -3.41 -2.04 13.60
CA ASN A 120 -4.49 -1.24 14.18
C ASN A 120 -4.06 0.19 14.56
N ILE A 121 -2.75 0.46 14.67
CA ILE A 121 -2.18 1.82 14.80
C ILE A 121 -1.77 2.32 13.41
N MET A 122 -1.12 1.47 12.61
CA MET A 122 -0.62 1.87 11.30
C MET A 122 -1.72 2.34 10.35
N VAL A 123 -2.96 1.83 10.45
CA VAL A 123 -4.09 2.27 9.62
C VAL A 123 -4.45 3.75 9.79
N TRP A 124 -4.05 4.37 10.91
CA TRP A 124 -4.33 5.78 11.21
C TRP A 124 -3.16 6.71 10.88
N HIS A 125 -2.01 6.13 10.52
CA HIS A 125 -0.77 6.89 10.33
C HIS A 125 -0.05 6.57 9.03
N GLU A 126 -0.24 5.40 8.47
CA GLU A 126 0.35 4.87 7.26
C GLU A 126 1.89 4.83 7.25
N ILE A 127 2.57 5.80 7.85
CA ILE A 127 4.03 5.92 7.88
C ILE A 127 4.50 6.14 9.31
N VAL A 128 5.54 5.38 9.70
CA VAL A 128 6.29 5.62 10.94
C VAL A 128 7.75 5.86 10.60
N ASN A 129 8.25 7.07 10.90
CA ASN A 129 9.67 7.41 10.86
C ASN A 129 10.29 7.05 12.21
N ASP A 130 11.18 6.07 12.22
CA ASP A 130 11.78 5.58 13.47
C ASP A 130 13.24 5.17 13.28
N VAL A 131 13.94 4.96 14.37
CA VAL A 131 15.30 4.41 14.41
C VAL A 131 15.25 3.05 15.10
N VAL A 132 15.66 1.99 14.41
CA VAL A 132 15.74 0.62 14.95
C VAL A 132 17.19 0.18 14.95
N GLY A 133 17.75 -0.01 16.14
CA GLY A 133 19.20 -0.18 16.27
C GLY A 133 19.93 1.11 15.88
N ASP A 134 20.70 1.04 14.82
CA ASP A 134 21.45 2.16 14.23
C ASP A 134 20.85 2.67 12.91
N LYS A 135 19.72 2.09 12.46
CA LYS A 135 19.12 2.40 11.17
C LYS A 135 17.93 3.35 11.28
N ALA A 136 17.98 4.43 10.54
CA ALA A 136 16.82 5.26 10.30
C ALA A 136 15.91 4.56 9.25
N LEU A 137 14.65 4.35 9.58
CA LEU A 137 13.71 3.58 8.76
C LEU A 137 12.40 4.33 8.57
N ALA A 138 11.79 4.17 7.40
CA ALA A 138 10.40 4.48 7.14
C ALA A 138 9.60 3.17 7.08
N ILE A 139 8.78 2.92 8.07
CA ILE A 139 7.90 1.76 8.16
C ILE A 139 6.56 2.18 7.60
N THR A 140 6.12 1.54 6.50
CA THR A 140 4.90 1.95 5.80
C THR A 140 3.85 0.84 5.80
N PHE A 141 2.60 1.25 5.81
CA PHE A 141 1.45 0.38 5.66
C PHE A 141 0.36 1.10 4.86
N CYS A 142 -0.02 0.54 3.72
CA CYS A 142 -1.14 1.02 2.91
C CYS A 142 -2.39 0.19 3.23
N PRO A 143 -3.38 0.70 3.99
CA PRO A 143 -4.57 -0.07 4.32
C PRO A 143 -5.45 -0.37 3.10
N LEU A 144 -5.48 0.52 2.10
CA LEU A 144 -6.21 0.32 0.85
C LEU A 144 -5.60 -0.78 -0.01
N CYS A 145 -4.26 -0.94 0.07
CA CYS A 145 -3.50 -1.88 -0.74
C CYS A 145 -3.23 -3.21 -0.01
N GLY A 146 -3.39 -3.25 1.31
CA GLY A 146 -2.99 -4.38 2.15
C GLY A 146 -1.49 -4.65 2.11
N SER A 147 -0.67 -3.63 1.83
CA SER A 147 0.79 -3.75 1.66
C SER A 147 1.55 -3.07 2.79
N ALA A 148 2.62 -3.72 3.25
CA ALA A 148 3.53 -3.20 4.26
C ALA A 148 4.97 -3.32 3.77
N ILE A 149 5.73 -2.23 3.82
CA ILE A 149 7.13 -2.19 3.37
C ILE A 149 7.94 -1.38 4.38
N VAL A 150 9.18 -1.80 4.58
CA VAL A 150 10.16 -1.07 5.40
C VAL A 150 11.27 -0.58 4.49
N PHE A 151 11.45 0.73 4.47
CA PHE A 151 12.48 1.39 3.66
C PHE A 151 13.62 1.88 4.55
N ASP A 152 14.84 1.84 4.04
CA ASP A 152 15.94 2.60 4.59
C ASP A 152 15.65 4.09 4.38
N ALA A 153 15.67 4.85 5.46
CA ALA A 153 15.36 6.28 5.43
C ALA A 153 16.62 7.14 5.33
N GLU A 154 17.79 6.54 5.08
CA GLU A 154 19.02 7.30 4.86
C GLU A 154 19.16 7.67 3.37
N ILE A 155 19.16 8.98 3.09
CA ILE A 155 19.37 9.53 1.77
C ILE A 155 20.64 10.38 1.77
N ASN A 156 21.61 10.01 0.93
CA ASN A 156 22.91 10.72 0.85
C ASN A 156 23.61 10.88 2.21
N GLY A 157 23.57 9.85 3.06
CA GLY A 157 24.20 9.83 4.38
C GLY A 157 23.46 10.64 5.45
N LYS A 158 22.19 11.01 5.22
CA LYS A 158 21.35 11.72 6.19
C LYS A 158 20.03 10.99 6.37
N ALA A 159 19.62 10.86 7.63
CA ALA A 159 18.29 10.36 7.95
C ALA A 159 17.22 11.36 7.47
N GLU A 160 16.30 10.90 6.65
CA GLU A 160 15.18 11.66 6.11
C GLU A 160 13.88 11.26 6.82
N GLN A 161 12.93 12.16 6.86
CA GLN A 161 11.58 11.90 7.33
C GLN A 161 10.58 11.94 6.18
N PHE A 162 9.68 10.99 6.19
CA PHE A 162 8.64 10.86 5.17
C PHE A 162 7.27 11.22 5.75
N GLY A 163 6.43 11.79 4.88
CA GLY A 163 5.04 12.10 5.17
C GLY A 163 4.10 11.42 4.20
N VAL A 164 2.83 11.38 4.56
CA VAL A 164 1.78 10.78 3.74
C VAL A 164 1.39 11.75 2.64
N SER A 165 1.56 11.35 1.39
CA SER A 165 1.23 12.21 0.23
C SER A 165 -0.26 12.19 -0.12
N GLY A 166 -0.98 11.15 0.30
CA GLY A 166 -2.34 10.86 -0.17
C GLY A 166 -2.39 10.33 -1.60
N LYS A 167 -1.27 9.87 -2.15
CA LYS A 167 -1.17 9.31 -3.49
C LYS A 167 -0.81 7.83 -3.47
N LEU A 168 -1.23 7.14 -4.53
CA LEU A 168 -1.00 5.71 -4.73
C LEU A 168 -0.36 5.47 -6.09
N TYR A 169 0.48 4.44 -6.18
CA TYR A 169 1.04 3.92 -7.42
C TYR A 169 1.17 2.40 -7.34
N GLU A 170 0.65 1.68 -8.34
CA GLU A 170 0.74 0.22 -8.46
C GLU A 170 0.45 -0.55 -7.15
N SER A 171 -0.70 -0.24 -6.52
CA SER A 171 -1.15 -0.87 -5.27
C SER A 171 -0.23 -0.64 -4.08
N ASN A 172 0.42 0.53 -4.02
CA ASN A 172 1.15 0.97 -2.83
C ASN A 172 0.97 2.47 -2.61
N LEU A 173 1.20 2.92 -1.37
CA LEU A 173 1.23 4.35 -1.08
C LEU A 173 2.51 4.99 -1.65
N LEU A 174 2.38 6.22 -2.12
CA LEU A 174 3.52 7.09 -2.36
C LEU A 174 3.73 7.96 -1.12
N MET A 175 4.93 7.95 -0.59
CA MET A 175 5.34 8.87 0.46
C MET A 175 6.03 10.09 -0.15
N TYR A 176 6.14 11.19 0.59
CA TYR A 176 6.98 12.31 0.20
C TYR A 176 8.07 12.53 1.24
N ASP A 177 9.28 12.89 0.84
CA ASP A 177 10.31 13.34 1.79
C ASP A 177 10.02 14.77 2.26
N LYS A 178 10.29 15.06 3.55
CA LYS A 178 10.00 16.38 4.13
C LYS A 178 11.00 17.47 3.72
N SER A 179 12.17 17.09 3.19
CA SER A 179 13.21 18.03 2.81
C SER A 179 12.97 18.65 1.44
N THR A 180 12.56 17.83 0.45
CA THR A 180 12.40 18.28 -0.94
C THR A 180 10.96 18.19 -1.45
N GLU A 181 10.09 17.50 -0.71
CA GLU A 181 8.72 17.13 -1.10
C GLU A 181 8.67 16.28 -2.39
N SER A 182 9.75 15.55 -2.70
CA SER A 182 9.74 14.54 -3.77
C SER A 182 8.89 13.35 -3.35
N LEU A 183 8.21 12.73 -4.33
CA LEU A 183 7.48 11.48 -4.13
C LEU A 183 8.42 10.28 -4.30
N TRP A 184 8.21 9.26 -3.44
CA TRP A 184 9.00 8.03 -3.38
C TRP A 184 8.10 6.80 -3.46
#